data_03ac78de9c5ee94002892fbb529cedc2
#
_entry.id   03ac78de9c5ee94002892fbb529cedc2
#
_cell.length_a   1.000
_cell.length_b   1.000
_cell.length_c   1.000
_cell.angle_alpha   90.00
_cell.angle_beta   90.00
_cell.angle_gamma   90.00
#
_symmetry.space_group_name_H-M   'P 1'
#
loop_
_entity.id
_entity.type
_entity.pdbx_description
1 polymer ?
#
loop_
_entity_poly.entity_id
_entity_poly.type
_entity_poly.pdbx_seq_one_letter_code
_entity_poly.pdbx_strand_id
1 'polypeptide(L)'
;HLDLVNNLWLRDRARQIGEKALEIFTGENEEFGELRRLIDAVEDGRMSDKTTYTIVDKDLSQLLEEEAGVSDFPFHFHLIQENLKGMDRGNLGIIFARPEVGKTTFCCFLASSYIKQKFKVTYWANEEPAGKIKLRIIQSYFELTRDEMVMQKVALLERYRVEIEPYLTIMDSVGTSIEEVDEYAKLNKPDIMFCDQLDKFRISGQYNRGDERLKETYVTAREIAKRNQLLMWAVSQASYDAHDRQFIDYSMLDNSRTGKAGEADVIIGIGKTGSSEVENTMRHICISKNKNNGWHGMINAQIDVHRGVYY
;
A
#
# COMPACT_ATOMS: atom_id res chain seq x y z
N HIS A 1 39.26 -7.05 -14.61
CA HIS A 1 39.44 -5.62 -14.90
C HIS A 1 38.28 -4.75 -14.38
N LEU A 2 37.03 -5.18 -14.57
CA LEU A 2 35.84 -4.46 -14.08
C LEU A 2 35.80 -4.32 -12.56
N ASP A 3 36.13 -5.40 -11.81
CA ASP A 3 36.18 -5.38 -10.34
C ASP A 3 37.23 -4.42 -9.78
N LEU A 4 38.36 -4.26 -10.49
CA LEU A 4 39.41 -3.33 -10.10
C LEU A 4 38.94 -1.87 -10.29
N VAL A 5 38.29 -1.59 -11.38
CA VAL A 5 37.74 -0.26 -11.71
C VAL A 5 36.65 0.13 -10.72
N ASN A 6 35.73 -0.79 -10.41
CA ASN A 6 34.68 -0.58 -9.43
C ASN A 6 35.22 -0.34 -8.03
N ASN A 7 36.25 -1.10 -7.61
CA ASN A 7 36.90 -0.88 -6.31
C ASN A 7 37.62 0.48 -6.23
N LEU A 8 38.26 0.92 -7.29
CA LEU A 8 38.90 2.23 -7.36
C LEU A 8 37.87 3.36 -7.32
N TRP A 9 36.80 3.22 -8.04
CA TRP A 9 35.68 4.18 -8.04
C TRP A 9 35.03 4.30 -6.65
N LEU A 10 34.73 3.16 -5.98
CA LEU A 10 34.19 3.14 -4.63
C LEU A 10 35.10 3.81 -3.61
N ARG A 11 36.44 3.60 -3.71
CA ARG A 11 37.41 4.25 -2.83
C ARG A 11 37.48 5.76 -3.04
N ASP A 12 37.41 6.20 -4.30
CA ASP A 12 37.43 7.64 -4.61
C ASP A 12 36.15 8.32 -4.10
N ARG A 13 34.95 7.68 -4.27
CA ARG A 13 33.71 8.19 -3.70
C ARG A 13 33.72 8.22 -2.18
N ALA A 14 34.20 7.17 -1.53
CA ALA A 14 34.32 7.13 -0.07
C ALA A 14 35.23 8.25 0.44
N ARG A 15 36.29 8.57 -0.28
CA ARG A 15 37.16 9.72 0.01
C ARG A 15 36.40 11.05 -0.09
N GLN A 16 35.69 11.28 -1.19
CA GLN A 16 34.90 12.50 -1.42
C GLN A 16 33.80 12.69 -0.34
N ILE A 17 33.15 11.61 0.07
CA ILE A 17 32.17 11.62 1.16
C ILE A 17 32.86 12.01 2.49
N GLY A 18 34.02 11.44 2.76
CA GLY A 18 34.77 11.75 3.98
C GLY A 18 35.25 13.20 4.02
N GLU A 19 35.81 13.73 2.90
CA GLU A 19 36.22 15.13 2.77
C GLU A 19 35.05 16.08 3.00
N LYS A 20 33.87 15.80 2.34
CA LYS A 20 32.68 16.64 2.49
C LYS A 20 32.07 16.60 3.89
N ALA A 21 32.06 15.42 4.52
CA ALA A 21 31.62 15.27 5.90
C ALA A 21 32.51 16.04 6.87
N LEU A 22 33.82 16.09 6.60
CA LEU A 22 34.80 16.87 7.40
C LEU A 22 34.58 18.38 7.25
N GLU A 23 34.34 18.87 6.03
CA GLU A 23 34.02 20.28 5.77
C GLU A 23 32.76 20.72 6.55
N ILE A 24 31.71 19.86 6.57
CA ILE A 24 30.50 20.12 7.34
C ILE A 24 30.79 20.11 8.84
N PHE A 25 31.57 19.16 9.33
CA PHE A 25 31.96 19.05 10.74
C PHE A 25 32.79 20.25 11.23
N THR A 26 33.68 20.75 10.38
CA THR A 26 34.51 21.93 10.68
C THR A 26 33.76 23.26 10.52
N GLY A 27 32.56 23.25 9.97
CA GLY A 27 31.76 24.44 9.70
C GLY A 27 32.22 25.25 8.47
N GLU A 28 33.07 24.67 7.63
CA GLU A 28 33.52 25.28 6.37
C GLU A 28 32.44 25.22 5.28
N ASN A 29 31.50 24.31 5.42
CA ASN A 29 30.39 24.12 4.51
C ASN A 29 29.13 23.59 5.26
N GLU A 30 27.95 24.08 4.91
CA GLU A 30 26.66 23.62 5.48
C GLU A 30 25.78 22.86 4.47
N GLU A 31 26.32 22.49 3.29
CA GLU A 31 25.58 21.83 2.23
C GLU A 31 25.43 20.31 2.43
N PHE A 32 24.56 19.89 3.35
CA PHE A 32 24.18 18.49 3.54
C PHE A 32 23.61 17.82 2.27
N GLY A 33 23.02 18.61 1.36
CA GLY A 33 22.46 18.11 0.11
C GLY A 33 23.50 17.51 -0.84
N GLU A 34 24.71 18.05 -0.85
CA GLU A 34 25.82 17.51 -1.68
C GLU A 34 26.36 16.21 -1.09
N LEU A 35 26.52 16.15 0.24
CA LEU A 35 26.92 14.94 0.94
C LEU A 35 25.91 13.80 0.67
N ARG A 36 24.62 14.09 0.74
CA ARG A 36 23.57 13.12 0.44
C ARG A 36 23.64 12.62 -0.99
N ARG A 37 23.82 13.50 -1.98
CA ARG A 37 24.00 13.10 -3.40
C ARG A 37 25.21 12.19 -3.62
N LEU A 38 26.31 12.41 -2.91
CA LEU A 38 27.50 11.55 -2.99
C LEU A 38 27.23 10.16 -2.39
N ILE A 39 26.48 10.09 -1.29
CA ILE A 39 26.07 8.82 -0.67
C ILE A 39 25.12 8.07 -1.60
N ASP A 40 24.10 8.73 -2.11
CA ASP A 40 23.12 8.16 -3.05
C ASP A 40 23.84 7.61 -4.31
N ALA A 41 24.81 8.35 -4.86
CA ALA A 41 25.58 7.89 -6.01
C ALA A 41 26.44 6.64 -5.71
N VAL A 42 26.88 6.44 -4.47
CA VAL A 42 27.59 5.19 -4.07
C VAL A 42 26.60 4.04 -3.92
N GLU A 43 25.43 4.30 -3.40
CA GLU A 43 24.35 3.30 -3.28
C GLU A 43 23.85 2.90 -4.67
N ASP A 44 23.62 3.86 -5.55
CA ASP A 44 23.24 3.62 -6.96
C ASP A 44 24.37 2.88 -7.72
N GLY A 45 25.62 3.24 -7.53
CA GLY A 45 26.78 2.57 -8.12
C GLY A 45 26.97 1.13 -7.62
N ARG A 46 26.61 0.83 -6.36
CA ARG A 46 26.55 -0.55 -5.86
C ARG A 46 25.34 -1.32 -6.42
N MET A 47 24.28 -0.62 -6.76
CA MET A 47 23.11 -1.21 -7.41
C MET A 47 23.32 -1.42 -8.91
N SER A 48 24.28 -0.74 -9.55
CA SER A 48 24.57 -0.92 -10.98
C SER A 48 25.18 -2.30 -11.33
N ASP A 49 25.69 -3.04 -10.33
CA ASP A 49 26.04 -4.46 -10.49
C ASP A 49 24.81 -5.40 -10.37
N LYS A 50 23.65 -4.89 -9.95
CA LYS A 50 22.40 -5.61 -10.07
C LYS A 50 21.73 -5.17 -11.35
N THR A 51 21.81 -6.02 -12.37
CA THR A 51 20.97 -5.89 -13.56
C THR A 51 19.55 -5.57 -13.13
N THR A 52 19.02 -4.44 -13.62
CA THR A 52 17.63 -4.01 -13.33
C THR A 52 16.59 -4.91 -14.01
N TYR A 53 17.06 -5.91 -14.75
CA TYR A 53 16.23 -6.91 -15.42
C TYR A 53 16.61 -8.32 -14.96
N THR A 54 15.63 -9.18 -14.90
CA THR A 54 15.79 -10.62 -14.64
C THR A 54 15.34 -11.40 -15.87
N ILE A 55 16.17 -12.31 -16.33
CA ILE A 55 15.78 -13.23 -17.40
C ILE A 55 14.83 -14.26 -16.80
N VAL A 56 13.65 -14.43 -17.40
CA VAL A 56 12.71 -15.49 -17.02
C VAL A 56 13.13 -16.75 -17.79
N ASP A 57 13.81 -17.66 -17.10
CA ASP A 57 14.31 -18.94 -17.66
C ASP A 57 13.45 -20.15 -17.23
N LYS A 58 12.27 -19.88 -16.64
CA LYS A 58 11.30 -20.89 -16.25
C LYS A 58 10.74 -21.60 -17.47
N ASP A 59 10.65 -22.92 -17.40
CA ASP A 59 10.01 -23.71 -18.45
C ASP A 59 8.47 -23.54 -18.44
N LEU A 60 7.82 -23.99 -19.49
CA LEU A 60 6.37 -23.87 -19.64
C LEU A 60 5.60 -24.57 -18.52
N SER A 61 6.09 -25.71 -18.03
CA SER A 61 5.42 -26.48 -16.95
C SER A 61 5.42 -25.66 -15.65
N GLN A 62 6.56 -25.08 -15.29
CA GLN A 62 6.69 -24.22 -14.11
C GLN A 62 5.78 -22.98 -14.20
N LEU A 63 5.71 -22.35 -15.38
CA LEU A 63 4.81 -21.18 -15.59
C LEU A 63 3.34 -21.55 -15.49
N LEU A 64 2.94 -22.72 -16.01
CA LEU A 64 1.56 -23.21 -15.91
C LEU A 64 1.19 -23.63 -14.49
N GLU A 65 2.12 -24.21 -13.72
CA GLU A 65 1.91 -24.54 -12.31
C GLU A 65 1.75 -23.29 -11.46
N GLU A 66 2.53 -22.24 -11.71
CA GLU A 66 2.40 -20.94 -11.06
C GLU A 66 1.06 -20.27 -11.39
N GLU A 67 0.64 -20.29 -12.64
CA GLU A 67 -0.64 -19.70 -13.08
C GLU A 67 -1.85 -20.48 -12.53
N ALA A 68 -1.72 -21.80 -12.39
CA ALA A 68 -2.75 -22.64 -11.78
C ALA A 68 -2.76 -22.58 -10.25
N GLY A 69 -1.77 -21.95 -9.64
CA GLY A 69 -1.61 -21.80 -8.20
C GLY A 69 -2.70 -20.97 -7.54
N VAL A 70 -2.72 -21.03 -6.22
CA VAL A 70 -3.56 -20.14 -5.40
C VAL A 70 -2.82 -18.81 -5.25
N SER A 71 -3.53 -17.69 -5.42
CA SER A 71 -2.96 -16.35 -5.18
C SER A 71 -2.29 -16.25 -3.81
N ASP A 72 -1.18 -15.50 -3.73
CA ASP A 72 -0.40 -15.32 -2.51
C ASP A 72 -1.23 -14.75 -1.35
N PHE A 73 -2.17 -13.86 -1.66
CA PHE A 73 -2.99 -13.12 -0.69
C PHE A 73 -4.48 -13.31 -0.98
N PRO A 74 -5.10 -14.41 -0.56
CA PRO A 74 -6.53 -14.65 -0.75
C PRO A 74 -7.37 -13.69 0.11
N PHE A 75 -8.53 -13.33 -0.40
CA PHE A 75 -9.50 -12.54 0.36
C PHE A 75 -10.30 -13.46 1.29
N HIS A 76 -10.44 -13.09 2.57
CA HIS A 76 -11.35 -13.77 3.50
C HIS A 76 -12.82 -13.32 3.34
N PHE A 77 -13.08 -12.42 2.42
CA PHE A 77 -14.42 -12.03 2.06
C PHE A 77 -14.85 -12.86 0.85
N HIS A 78 -15.69 -13.85 1.08
CA HIS A 78 -16.06 -14.89 0.12
C HIS A 78 -16.51 -14.32 -1.24
N LEU A 79 -17.37 -13.30 -1.23
CA LEU A 79 -17.88 -12.68 -2.46
C LEU A 79 -16.79 -12.05 -3.32
N ILE A 80 -15.76 -11.46 -2.70
CA ILE A 80 -14.60 -10.95 -3.42
C ILE A 80 -13.70 -12.10 -3.86
N GLN A 81 -13.46 -13.09 -2.98
CA GLN A 81 -12.58 -14.22 -3.26
C GLN A 81 -13.08 -15.05 -4.46
N GLU A 82 -14.38 -15.29 -4.58
CA GLU A 82 -14.95 -16.03 -5.71
C GLU A 82 -14.68 -15.35 -7.05
N ASN A 83 -14.69 -14.04 -7.07
CA ASN A 83 -14.59 -13.24 -8.30
C ASN A 83 -13.16 -12.77 -8.61
N LEU A 84 -12.39 -12.32 -7.61
CA LEU A 84 -11.01 -11.84 -7.78
C LEU A 84 -9.95 -12.92 -7.59
N LYS A 85 -10.26 -14.00 -6.86
CA LYS A 85 -9.37 -15.12 -6.52
C LYS A 85 -8.14 -14.76 -5.67
N GLY A 86 -7.95 -13.50 -5.30
CA GLY A 86 -6.86 -13.00 -4.48
C GLY A 86 -5.98 -11.98 -5.19
N MET A 87 -4.88 -11.64 -4.52
CA MET A 87 -3.83 -10.75 -5.01
C MET A 87 -2.48 -11.46 -4.90
N ASP A 88 -1.51 -11.05 -5.72
CA ASP A 88 -0.19 -11.67 -5.76
C ASP A 88 0.90 -10.72 -5.26
N ARG A 89 2.06 -11.27 -4.95
CA ARG A 89 3.25 -10.49 -4.61
C ARG A 89 3.64 -9.60 -5.79
N GLY A 90 3.98 -8.35 -5.48
CA GLY A 90 4.28 -7.34 -6.48
C GLY A 90 3.06 -6.63 -7.08
N ASN A 91 1.84 -6.97 -6.66
CA ASN A 91 0.65 -6.27 -7.10
C ASN A 91 0.49 -4.91 -6.41
N LEU A 92 -0.03 -3.94 -7.16
CA LEU A 92 -0.56 -2.68 -6.67
C LEU A 92 -2.08 -2.68 -6.84
N GLY A 93 -2.81 -2.68 -5.72
CA GLY A 93 -4.26 -2.46 -5.71
C GLY A 93 -4.61 -1.01 -5.38
N ILE A 94 -5.71 -0.50 -5.92
CA ILE A 94 -6.29 0.80 -5.54
C ILE A 94 -7.66 0.57 -4.91
N ILE A 95 -7.90 1.16 -3.74
CA ILE A 95 -9.22 1.24 -3.11
C ILE A 95 -9.63 2.71 -3.10
N PHE A 96 -10.80 3.01 -3.67
CA PHE A 96 -11.28 4.38 -3.72
C PHE A 96 -12.77 4.50 -3.42
N ALA A 97 -13.17 5.62 -2.83
CA ALA A 97 -14.56 5.95 -2.55
C ALA A 97 -14.71 7.46 -2.34
N ARG A 98 -15.96 7.93 -2.33
CA ARG A 98 -16.29 9.27 -1.81
C ARG A 98 -16.02 9.34 -0.30
N PRO A 99 -15.77 10.53 0.25
CA PRO A 99 -15.71 10.75 1.69
C PRO A 99 -16.95 10.14 2.39
N GLU A 100 -16.77 9.59 3.58
CA GLU A 100 -17.83 9.01 4.44
C GLU A 100 -18.55 7.77 3.90
N VAL A 101 -18.16 7.24 2.75
CA VAL A 101 -18.73 6.01 2.20
C VAL A 101 -18.25 4.75 2.94
N GLY A 102 -17.14 4.82 3.67
CA GLY A 102 -16.61 3.69 4.43
C GLY A 102 -15.31 3.10 3.87
N LYS A 103 -14.58 3.83 3.03
CA LYS A 103 -13.29 3.46 2.46
C LYS A 103 -12.31 2.94 3.53
N THR A 104 -12.05 3.73 4.57
CA THR A 104 -11.14 3.36 5.67
C THR A 104 -11.64 2.14 6.43
N THR A 105 -12.96 2.00 6.64
CA THR A 105 -13.55 0.82 7.26
C THR A 105 -13.28 -0.44 6.43
N PHE A 106 -13.41 -0.34 5.10
CA PHE A 106 -13.10 -1.46 4.20
C PHE A 106 -11.62 -1.83 4.22
N CYS A 107 -10.72 -0.83 4.23
CA CYS A 107 -9.28 -1.07 4.37
C CYS A 107 -8.94 -1.74 5.71
N CYS A 108 -9.55 -1.31 6.82
CA CYS A 108 -9.36 -1.94 8.13
C CYS A 108 -9.90 -3.39 8.15
N PHE A 109 -11.03 -3.65 7.50
CA PHE A 109 -11.60 -4.98 7.34
C PHE A 109 -10.66 -5.90 6.53
N LEU A 110 -10.13 -5.44 5.40
CA LEU A 110 -9.15 -6.21 4.62
C LEU A 110 -7.88 -6.45 5.43
N ALA A 111 -7.35 -5.43 6.11
CA ALA A 111 -6.16 -5.57 6.95
C ALA A 111 -6.38 -6.62 8.05
N SER A 112 -7.54 -6.60 8.74
CA SER A 112 -7.89 -7.59 9.74
C SER A 112 -7.97 -9.00 9.16
N SER A 113 -8.52 -9.15 7.95
CA SER A 113 -8.63 -10.45 7.27
C SER A 113 -7.27 -11.03 6.89
N TYR A 114 -6.32 -10.20 6.48
CA TYR A 114 -4.95 -10.63 6.22
C TYR A 114 -4.19 -10.99 7.50
N ILE A 115 -4.42 -10.25 8.59
CA ILE A 115 -3.84 -10.59 9.92
C ILE A 115 -4.38 -11.93 10.43
N LYS A 116 -5.67 -12.24 10.23
CA LYS A 116 -6.27 -13.56 10.54
C LYS A 116 -5.53 -14.70 9.81
N GLN A 117 -4.98 -14.43 8.63
CA GLN A 117 -4.16 -15.35 7.83
C GLN A 117 -2.65 -15.31 8.19
N LYS A 118 -2.26 -14.53 9.20
CA LYS A 118 -0.88 -14.39 9.69
C LYS A 118 0.07 -13.65 8.75
N PHE A 119 -0.44 -12.86 7.81
CA PHE A 119 0.39 -11.95 7.03
C PHE A 119 0.82 -10.74 7.85
N LYS A 120 2.05 -10.30 7.64
CA LYS A 120 2.58 -9.05 8.22
C LYS A 120 2.02 -7.85 7.48
N VAL A 121 1.13 -7.12 8.13
CA VAL A 121 0.46 -5.94 7.58
C VAL A 121 1.07 -4.68 8.17
N THR A 122 1.48 -3.76 7.29
CA THR A 122 1.83 -2.38 7.69
C THR A 122 0.78 -1.42 7.14
N TYR A 123 0.25 -0.55 7.98
CA TYR A 123 -0.74 0.45 7.61
C TYR A 123 -0.19 1.86 7.85
N TRP A 124 -0.05 2.63 6.79
CA TRP A 124 0.38 4.02 6.78
C TRP A 124 -0.85 4.92 6.86
N ALA A 125 -1.10 5.49 8.04
CA ALA A 125 -2.25 6.35 8.30
C ALA A 125 -1.88 7.81 8.08
N ASN A 126 -2.46 8.44 7.06
CA ASN A 126 -2.21 9.84 6.69
C ASN A 126 -3.48 10.72 6.74
N GLU A 127 -4.65 10.13 6.86
CA GLU A 127 -5.92 10.86 6.91
C GLU A 127 -6.48 10.93 8.33
N GLU A 128 -6.52 9.80 9.01
CA GLU A 128 -7.01 9.71 10.37
C GLU A 128 -5.87 9.36 11.36
N PRO A 129 -6.02 9.73 12.65
CA PRO A 129 -5.01 9.37 13.65
C PRO A 129 -4.74 7.86 13.69
N ALA A 130 -3.46 7.48 13.67
CA ALA A 130 -2.99 6.10 13.63
C ALA A 130 -3.60 5.21 14.73
N GLY A 131 -3.80 5.76 15.94
CA GLY A 131 -4.46 5.04 17.03
C GLY A 131 -5.92 4.68 16.77
N LYS A 132 -6.66 5.52 16.01
CA LYS A 132 -8.05 5.22 15.62
C LYS A 132 -8.09 4.10 14.57
N ILE A 133 -7.17 4.13 13.62
CA ILE A 133 -7.03 3.06 12.61
C ILE A 133 -6.71 1.73 13.30
N LYS A 134 -5.72 1.73 14.19
CA LYS A 134 -5.36 0.53 14.98
C LYS A 134 -6.58 -0.05 15.69
N LEU A 135 -7.36 0.80 16.37
CA LEU A 135 -8.54 0.36 17.09
C LEU A 135 -9.60 -0.23 16.16
N ARG A 136 -9.84 0.36 14.97
CA ARG A 136 -10.78 -0.18 13.98
C ARG A 136 -10.34 -1.53 13.42
N ILE A 137 -9.04 -1.72 13.16
CA ILE A 137 -8.52 -3.02 12.72
C ILE A 137 -8.75 -4.07 13.81
N ILE A 138 -8.50 -3.75 15.08
CA ILE A 138 -8.76 -4.65 16.22
C ILE A 138 -10.25 -4.97 16.36
N GLN A 139 -11.12 -3.95 16.23
CA GLN A 139 -12.59 -4.14 16.23
C GLN A 139 -13.01 -5.11 15.13
N SER A 140 -12.54 -4.89 13.91
CA SER A 140 -12.83 -5.75 12.76
C SER A 140 -12.28 -7.17 12.93
N TYR A 141 -11.09 -7.31 13.51
CA TYR A 141 -10.49 -8.62 13.76
C TYR A 141 -11.32 -9.46 14.74
N PHE A 142 -11.72 -8.88 15.86
CA PHE A 142 -12.49 -9.57 16.89
C PHE A 142 -14.01 -9.52 16.65
N GLU A 143 -14.45 -8.72 15.67
CA GLU A 143 -15.86 -8.48 15.35
C GLU A 143 -16.67 -7.97 16.56
N LEU A 144 -16.03 -7.09 17.34
CA LEU A 144 -16.60 -6.51 18.57
C LEU A 144 -16.87 -5.01 18.41
N THR A 145 -17.92 -4.55 19.05
CA THR A 145 -18.15 -3.12 19.26
C THR A 145 -17.16 -2.55 20.28
N ARG A 146 -17.03 -1.22 20.34
CA ARG A 146 -16.15 -0.59 21.33
C ARG A 146 -16.54 -0.90 22.77
N ASP A 147 -17.84 -0.94 23.05
CA ASP A 147 -18.35 -1.24 24.40
C ASP A 147 -18.04 -2.69 24.78
N GLU A 148 -18.27 -3.64 23.87
CA GLU A 148 -17.89 -5.04 24.06
C GLU A 148 -16.38 -5.21 24.30
N MET A 149 -15.54 -4.45 23.58
CA MET A 149 -14.08 -4.44 23.78
C MET A 149 -13.69 -3.92 25.18
N VAL A 150 -14.37 -2.86 25.66
CA VAL A 150 -14.13 -2.32 27.00
C VAL A 150 -14.51 -3.33 28.07
N MET A 151 -15.66 -4.01 27.92
CA MET A 151 -16.12 -5.04 28.85
C MET A 151 -15.17 -6.24 28.92
N GLN A 152 -14.56 -6.60 27.80
CA GLN A 152 -13.67 -7.77 27.68
C GLN A 152 -12.17 -7.41 27.71
N LYS A 153 -11.82 -6.20 28.18
CA LYS A 153 -10.48 -5.61 28.04
C LYS A 153 -9.33 -6.54 28.43
N VAL A 154 -9.43 -7.25 29.55
CA VAL A 154 -8.33 -8.10 30.06
C VAL A 154 -8.08 -9.27 29.11
N ALA A 155 -9.12 -10.02 28.76
CA ALA A 155 -9.02 -11.15 27.84
C ALA A 155 -8.57 -10.71 26.43
N LEU A 156 -9.05 -9.54 25.98
CA LEU A 156 -8.67 -8.97 24.70
C LEU A 156 -7.19 -8.58 24.63
N LEU A 157 -6.61 -8.06 25.71
CA LEU A 157 -5.19 -7.69 25.75
C LEU A 157 -4.27 -8.91 25.54
N GLU A 158 -4.61 -10.05 26.14
CA GLU A 158 -3.85 -11.30 25.97
C GLU A 158 -3.96 -11.80 24.54
N ARG A 159 -5.17 -11.85 24.01
CA ARG A 159 -5.41 -12.26 22.62
C ARG A 159 -4.76 -11.31 21.62
N TYR A 160 -4.85 -10.00 21.82
CA TYR A 160 -4.20 -9.00 20.97
C TYR A 160 -2.69 -9.23 20.83
N ARG A 161 -2.00 -9.49 21.95
CA ARG A 161 -0.54 -9.73 21.96
C ARG A 161 -0.13 -10.95 21.14
N VAL A 162 -0.97 -11.97 21.10
CA VAL A 162 -0.68 -13.23 20.40
C VAL A 162 -1.18 -13.23 18.96
N GLU A 163 -2.38 -12.70 18.75
CA GLU A 163 -3.09 -12.88 17.49
C GLU A 163 -2.87 -11.71 16.51
N ILE A 164 -2.62 -10.49 16.99
CA ILE A 164 -2.55 -9.27 16.16
C ILE A 164 -1.17 -8.61 16.20
N GLU A 165 -0.63 -8.36 17.40
CA GLU A 165 0.57 -7.55 17.60
C GLU A 165 1.78 -8.01 16.76
N PRO A 166 2.05 -9.33 16.57
CA PRO A 166 3.15 -9.80 15.73
C PRO A 166 2.97 -9.54 14.23
N TYR A 167 1.75 -9.24 13.80
CA TYR A 167 1.37 -9.13 12.39
C TYR A 167 0.92 -7.72 11.98
N LEU A 168 0.81 -6.78 12.91
CA LEU A 168 0.29 -5.44 12.63
C LEU A 168 1.26 -4.35 13.06
N THR A 169 1.71 -3.56 12.10
CA THR A 169 2.40 -2.29 12.33
C THR A 169 1.54 -1.14 11.82
N ILE A 170 1.35 -0.11 12.64
CA ILE A 170 0.66 1.12 12.24
C ILE A 170 1.65 2.27 12.29
N MET A 171 1.73 3.03 11.20
CA MET A 171 2.59 4.20 11.07
C MET A 171 1.72 5.46 10.97
N ASP A 172 2.05 6.49 11.74
CA ASP A 172 1.55 7.84 11.49
C ASP A 172 2.40 8.43 10.36
N SER A 173 1.78 8.72 9.21
CA SER A 173 2.50 9.03 7.97
C SER A 173 2.31 10.46 7.49
N VAL A 174 1.93 11.38 8.39
CA VAL A 174 1.80 12.80 8.03
C VAL A 174 3.16 13.35 7.64
N GLY A 175 3.28 13.74 6.35
CA GLY A 175 4.51 14.30 5.80
C GLY A 175 5.55 13.28 5.33
N THR A 176 5.28 11.99 5.43
CA THR A 176 6.14 10.91 4.93
C THR A 176 6.27 10.95 3.41
N SER A 177 7.45 10.63 2.91
CA SER A 177 7.73 10.46 1.48
C SER A 177 7.57 9.00 1.04
N ILE A 178 7.38 8.80 -0.27
CA ILE A 178 7.27 7.45 -0.83
C ILE A 178 8.62 6.69 -0.77
N GLU A 179 9.72 7.41 -0.76
CA GLU A 179 11.07 6.87 -0.59
C GLU A 179 11.26 6.30 0.82
N GLU A 180 10.75 6.97 1.87
CA GLU A 180 10.76 6.43 3.24
C GLU A 180 9.92 5.15 3.35
N VAL A 181 8.85 5.04 2.58
CA VAL A 181 8.05 3.80 2.49
C VAL A 181 8.86 2.65 1.87
N ASP A 182 9.66 2.93 0.83
CA ASP A 182 10.56 1.94 0.21
C ASP A 182 11.66 1.47 1.18
N GLU A 183 12.30 2.41 1.87
CA GLU A 183 13.31 2.09 2.89
C GLU A 183 12.72 1.21 4.00
N TYR A 184 11.52 1.55 4.48
CA TYR A 184 10.83 0.73 5.48
C TYR A 184 10.52 -0.68 4.95
N ALA A 185 10.05 -0.80 3.72
CA ALA A 185 9.72 -2.08 3.09
C ALA A 185 10.96 -2.98 2.99
N LYS A 186 12.10 -2.43 2.58
CA LYS A 186 13.39 -3.16 2.49
C LYS A 186 13.85 -3.70 3.85
N LEU A 187 13.72 -2.90 4.91
CA LEU A 187 14.19 -3.24 6.24
C LEU A 187 13.27 -4.22 6.97
N ASN A 188 11.95 -3.99 6.91
CA ASN A 188 10.98 -4.71 7.74
C ASN A 188 10.27 -5.85 7.01
N LYS A 189 10.35 -5.88 5.68
CA LYS A 189 9.79 -6.93 4.81
C LYS A 189 8.34 -7.30 5.17
N PRO A 190 7.41 -6.32 5.14
CA PRO A 190 5.99 -6.63 5.30
C PRO A 190 5.49 -7.46 4.12
N ASP A 191 4.46 -8.26 4.34
CA ASP A 191 3.77 -8.96 3.25
C ASP A 191 2.80 -8.02 2.53
N ILE A 192 2.13 -7.15 3.29
CA ILE A 192 1.09 -6.27 2.78
C ILE A 192 1.25 -4.87 3.37
N MET A 193 1.09 -3.85 2.52
CA MET A 193 1.12 -2.46 2.93
C MET A 193 -0.16 -1.73 2.49
N PHE A 194 -0.77 -0.99 3.41
CA PHE A 194 -1.83 -0.03 3.10
C PHE A 194 -1.28 1.39 3.21
N CYS A 195 -1.43 2.19 2.15
CA CYS A 195 -1.04 3.61 2.11
C CYS A 195 -2.31 4.49 2.03
N ASP A 196 -2.78 4.95 3.18
CA ASP A 196 -4.04 5.72 3.32
C ASP A 196 -3.73 7.19 3.65
N GLN A 197 -3.85 8.10 2.77
CA GLN A 197 -4.09 8.21 1.32
C GLN A 197 -2.75 8.37 0.58
N LEU A 198 -2.45 7.51 -0.39
CA LEU A 198 -1.19 7.59 -1.14
C LEU A 198 -1.01 8.95 -1.84
N ASP A 199 -2.09 9.58 -2.26
CA ASP A 199 -2.07 10.91 -2.91
C ASP A 199 -1.40 12.02 -2.08
N LYS A 200 -1.32 11.85 -0.76
CA LYS A 200 -0.74 12.82 0.18
C LYS A 200 0.73 12.57 0.49
N PHE A 201 1.27 11.44 0.06
CA PHE A 201 2.70 11.16 0.26
C PHE A 201 3.54 12.11 -0.56
N ARG A 202 4.67 12.51 0.01
CA ARG A 202 5.66 13.30 -0.70
C ARG A 202 6.43 12.41 -1.66
N ILE A 203 6.96 13.00 -2.71
CA ILE A 203 7.89 12.36 -3.63
C ILE A 203 8.95 13.38 -4.01
N SER A 204 10.20 12.94 -4.06
CA SER A 204 11.32 13.78 -4.46
C SER A 204 11.24 14.13 -5.95
N GLY A 205 11.68 15.34 -6.31
CA GLY A 205 11.69 15.82 -7.70
C GLY A 205 11.00 17.17 -7.86
N GLN A 206 11.17 17.74 -9.06
CA GLN A 206 10.50 18.97 -9.46
C GLN A 206 9.38 18.62 -10.45
N TYR A 207 8.15 18.90 -10.07
CA TYR A 207 6.97 18.64 -10.90
C TYR A 207 6.27 19.96 -11.21
N ASN A 208 6.03 20.21 -12.49
CA ASN A 208 5.33 21.42 -12.93
C ASN A 208 3.81 21.32 -12.71
N ARG A 209 3.28 20.09 -12.63
CA ARG A 209 1.85 19.81 -12.52
C ARG A 209 1.59 18.75 -11.45
N GLY A 210 0.47 18.92 -10.73
CA GLY A 210 0.08 17.99 -9.67
C GLY A 210 -0.26 16.58 -10.18
N ASP A 211 -0.79 16.45 -11.40
CA ASP A 211 -1.09 15.16 -12.04
C ASP A 211 0.18 14.38 -12.42
N GLU A 212 1.26 15.05 -12.82
CA GLU A 212 2.56 14.44 -13.07
C GLU A 212 3.16 13.88 -11.78
N ARG A 213 3.13 14.67 -10.69
CA ARG A 213 3.56 14.24 -9.37
C ARG A 213 2.80 12.99 -8.90
N LEU A 214 1.48 13.01 -9.02
CA LEU A 214 0.65 11.87 -8.62
C LEU A 214 0.94 10.63 -9.48
N LYS A 215 1.08 10.79 -10.78
CA LYS A 215 1.47 9.68 -11.65
C LYS A 215 2.77 9.04 -11.19
N GLU A 216 3.80 9.85 -10.92
CA GLU A 216 5.11 9.35 -10.47
C GLU A 216 5.01 8.66 -9.10
N THR A 217 4.20 9.19 -8.17
CA THR A 217 3.95 8.52 -6.88
C THR A 217 3.38 7.11 -7.07
N TYR A 218 2.45 6.91 -8.01
CA TYR A 218 1.88 5.58 -8.28
C TYR A 218 2.82 4.66 -9.06
N VAL A 219 3.64 5.19 -9.97
CA VAL A 219 4.73 4.44 -10.62
C VAL A 219 5.70 3.92 -9.55
N THR A 220 6.18 4.80 -8.68
CA THR A 220 7.09 4.44 -7.59
C THR A 220 6.47 3.42 -6.63
N ALA A 221 5.18 3.60 -6.26
CA ALA A 221 4.46 2.63 -5.41
C ALA A 221 4.41 1.24 -6.04
N ARG A 222 4.15 1.15 -7.35
CA ARG A 222 4.19 -0.12 -8.10
C ARG A 222 5.59 -0.75 -8.11
N GLU A 223 6.63 0.05 -8.30
CA GLU A 223 8.02 -0.42 -8.27
C GLU A 223 8.39 -0.97 -6.88
N ILE A 224 7.96 -0.28 -5.81
CA ILE A 224 8.16 -0.73 -4.42
C ILE A 224 7.49 -2.10 -4.21
N ALA A 225 6.23 -2.25 -4.62
CA ALA A 225 5.52 -3.51 -4.50
C ALA A 225 6.27 -4.65 -5.20
N LYS A 226 6.67 -4.44 -6.46
CA LYS A 226 7.39 -5.43 -7.26
C LYS A 226 8.77 -5.77 -6.69
N ARG A 227 9.57 -4.75 -6.37
CA ARG A 227 10.95 -4.92 -5.89
C ARG A 227 11.00 -5.64 -4.55
N ASN A 228 10.09 -5.28 -3.64
CA ASN A 228 10.03 -5.87 -2.31
C ASN A 228 9.12 -7.11 -2.23
N GLN A 229 8.52 -7.55 -3.35
CA GLN A 229 7.65 -8.73 -3.41
C GLN A 229 6.53 -8.68 -2.37
N LEU A 230 5.88 -7.53 -2.22
CA LEU A 230 4.75 -7.30 -1.31
C LEU A 230 3.48 -6.90 -2.08
N LEU A 231 2.33 -7.02 -1.44
CA LEU A 231 1.09 -6.43 -1.92
C LEU A 231 0.96 -5.01 -1.37
N MET A 232 0.76 -4.03 -2.26
CA MET A 232 0.49 -2.65 -1.85
C MET A 232 -0.95 -2.24 -2.18
N TRP A 233 -1.67 -1.75 -1.19
CA TRP A 233 -2.97 -1.12 -1.33
C TRP A 233 -2.82 0.40 -1.24
N ALA A 234 -3.00 1.07 -2.36
CA ALA A 234 -3.10 2.52 -2.42
C ALA A 234 -4.55 2.94 -2.17
N VAL A 235 -4.74 3.86 -1.23
CA VAL A 235 -6.08 4.37 -0.92
C VAL A 235 -6.21 5.77 -1.50
N SER A 236 -7.27 6.01 -2.28
CA SER A 236 -7.51 7.28 -2.99
C SER A 236 -8.95 7.76 -2.82
N GLN A 237 -9.23 8.98 -3.21
CA GLN A 237 -10.58 9.53 -3.21
C GLN A 237 -11.24 9.41 -4.58
N ALA A 238 -12.57 9.34 -4.57
CA ALA A 238 -13.39 9.45 -5.77
C ALA A 238 -13.75 10.90 -6.04
N SER A 239 -13.84 11.27 -7.31
CA SER A 239 -14.37 12.56 -7.76
C SER A 239 -15.87 12.70 -7.45
N TYR A 240 -16.40 13.92 -7.64
CA TYR A 240 -17.83 14.18 -7.43
C TYR A 240 -18.73 13.31 -8.30
N ASP A 241 -18.28 12.87 -9.46
CA ASP A 241 -19.04 12.02 -10.38
C ASP A 241 -19.48 10.68 -9.76
N ALA A 242 -18.82 10.25 -8.68
CA ALA A 242 -19.16 9.04 -7.91
C ALA A 242 -20.20 9.28 -6.80
N HIS A 243 -20.76 10.51 -6.69
CA HIS A 243 -21.74 10.81 -5.67
C HIS A 243 -23.06 10.10 -5.96
N ASP A 244 -23.61 9.43 -4.93
CA ASP A 244 -24.89 8.70 -4.98
C ASP A 244 -24.96 7.67 -6.13
N ARG A 245 -23.86 6.92 -6.36
CA ARG A 245 -23.79 5.86 -7.36
C ARG A 245 -23.55 4.51 -6.74
N GLN A 246 -24.26 3.51 -7.23
CA GLN A 246 -23.99 2.10 -6.90
C GLN A 246 -22.68 1.65 -7.54
N PHE A 247 -22.57 1.76 -8.87
CA PHE A 247 -21.36 1.40 -9.59
C PHE A 247 -20.48 2.62 -9.80
N ILE A 248 -19.26 2.54 -9.29
CA ILE A 248 -18.20 3.51 -9.54
C ILE A 248 -17.01 2.82 -10.19
N ASP A 249 -16.48 3.43 -11.23
CA ASP A 249 -15.36 2.90 -11.98
C ASP A 249 -14.11 3.80 -11.87
N TYR A 250 -12.97 3.31 -12.34
CA TYR A 250 -11.69 4.02 -12.23
C TYR A 250 -11.68 5.39 -12.94
N SER A 251 -12.62 5.68 -13.86
CA SER A 251 -12.74 7.01 -14.47
C SER A 251 -13.20 8.08 -13.47
N MET A 252 -13.77 7.63 -12.33
CA MET A 252 -14.23 8.48 -11.22
C MET A 252 -13.16 8.65 -10.13
N LEU A 253 -11.93 8.16 -10.31
CA LEU A 253 -10.80 8.51 -9.44
C LEU A 253 -10.56 10.02 -9.47
N ASP A 254 -10.34 10.60 -8.29
CA ASP A 254 -9.99 12.02 -8.19
C ASP A 254 -8.54 12.22 -8.63
N ASN A 255 -8.26 13.30 -9.34
CA ASN A 255 -6.96 13.68 -9.90
C ASN A 255 -6.20 12.55 -10.63
N SER A 256 -5.51 12.85 -11.72
CA SER A 256 -4.65 11.90 -12.46
C SER A 256 -5.28 10.51 -12.74
N ARG A 257 -6.54 10.49 -13.19
CA ARG A 257 -7.32 9.27 -13.44
C ARG A 257 -6.53 8.22 -14.23
N THR A 258 -5.96 8.62 -15.37
CA THR A 258 -5.19 7.73 -16.26
C THR A 258 -3.87 7.31 -15.64
N GLY A 259 -3.16 8.23 -14.96
CA GLY A 259 -1.87 7.93 -14.33
C GLY A 259 -1.98 6.89 -13.21
N LYS A 260 -2.94 7.07 -12.30
CA LYS A 260 -3.20 6.11 -11.20
C LYS A 260 -3.69 4.76 -11.73
N ALA A 261 -4.73 4.80 -12.58
CA ALA A 261 -5.33 3.58 -13.10
C ALA A 261 -4.37 2.77 -13.99
N GLY A 262 -3.44 3.42 -14.69
CA GLY A 262 -2.42 2.75 -15.51
C GLY A 262 -1.58 1.78 -14.69
N GLU A 263 -1.18 2.19 -13.50
CA GLU A 263 -0.24 1.45 -12.65
C GLU A 263 -0.89 0.33 -11.83
N ALA A 264 -2.15 0.42 -11.48
CA ALA A 264 -2.82 -0.60 -10.68
C ALA A 264 -3.04 -1.92 -11.42
N ASP A 265 -2.98 -3.02 -10.69
CA ASP A 265 -3.37 -4.36 -11.16
C ASP A 265 -4.84 -4.62 -10.89
N VAL A 266 -5.34 -4.20 -9.72
CA VAL A 266 -6.75 -4.28 -9.33
C VAL A 266 -7.22 -2.91 -8.82
N ILE A 267 -8.44 -2.49 -9.22
CA ILE A 267 -9.06 -1.27 -8.71
C ILE A 267 -10.45 -1.61 -8.17
N ILE A 268 -10.61 -1.32 -6.86
CA ILE A 268 -11.85 -1.52 -6.11
C ILE A 268 -12.46 -0.16 -5.79
N GLY A 269 -13.62 0.11 -6.34
CA GLY A 269 -14.45 1.25 -5.98
C GLY A 269 -15.51 0.87 -4.95
N ILE A 270 -15.83 1.75 -4.00
CA ILE A 270 -16.92 1.52 -3.05
C ILE A 270 -18.01 2.55 -3.30
N GLY A 271 -19.11 2.09 -3.87
CA GLY A 271 -20.31 2.89 -4.13
C GLY A 271 -21.28 2.85 -2.95
N LYS A 272 -22.09 3.89 -2.86
CA LYS A 272 -23.21 4.00 -1.91
C LYS A 272 -24.29 4.86 -2.53
N THR A 273 -25.56 4.45 -2.35
CA THR A 273 -26.74 5.23 -2.75
C THR A 273 -27.70 5.38 -1.60
N GLY A 274 -28.52 6.42 -1.68
CA GLY A 274 -29.61 6.68 -0.76
C GLY A 274 -29.19 7.07 0.67
N SER A 275 -30.20 7.31 1.50
CA SER A 275 -30.03 7.77 2.89
C SER A 275 -30.95 7.07 3.89
N SER A 276 -31.76 6.10 3.45
CA SER A 276 -32.57 5.28 4.36
C SER A 276 -31.69 4.41 5.27
N GLU A 277 -32.20 3.93 6.40
CA GLU A 277 -31.43 3.09 7.32
C GLU A 277 -30.87 1.85 6.65
N VAL A 278 -31.63 1.19 5.79
CA VAL A 278 -31.20 0.00 5.04
C VAL A 278 -30.11 0.36 4.03
N GLU A 279 -30.29 1.45 3.25
CA GLU A 279 -29.29 1.92 2.29
C GLU A 279 -28.01 2.39 2.98
N ASN A 280 -28.10 2.90 4.18
CA ASN A 280 -26.93 3.28 4.97
C ASN A 280 -26.02 2.10 5.36
N THR A 281 -26.57 0.88 5.42
CA THR A 281 -25.79 -0.34 5.69
C THR A 281 -25.32 -1.05 4.43
N MET A 282 -25.82 -0.67 3.24
CA MET A 282 -25.42 -1.29 1.97
C MET A 282 -24.20 -0.58 1.36
N ARG A 283 -23.30 -1.38 0.81
CA ARG A 283 -22.16 -0.92 0.01
C ARG A 283 -22.06 -1.73 -1.27
N HIS A 284 -21.64 -1.05 -2.31
CA HIS A 284 -21.44 -1.65 -3.63
C HIS A 284 -19.95 -1.70 -3.91
N ILE A 285 -19.36 -2.89 -3.83
CA ILE A 285 -17.94 -3.11 -4.09
C ILE A 285 -17.78 -3.36 -5.58
N CYS A 286 -17.19 -2.40 -6.27
CA CYS A 286 -17.09 -2.35 -7.73
C CYS A 286 -15.66 -2.68 -8.16
N ILE A 287 -15.48 -3.76 -8.90
CA ILE A 287 -14.21 -4.13 -9.49
C ILE A 287 -14.16 -3.55 -10.91
N SER A 288 -13.47 -2.42 -11.04
CA SER A 288 -13.42 -1.67 -12.31
C SER A 288 -12.14 -1.92 -13.12
N LYS A 289 -11.13 -2.53 -12.50
CA LYS A 289 -9.92 -3.04 -13.16
C LYS A 289 -9.47 -4.30 -12.44
N ASN A 290 -9.09 -5.32 -13.22
CA ASN A 290 -8.58 -6.57 -12.70
C ASN A 290 -7.70 -7.23 -13.76
N LYS A 291 -6.38 -7.19 -13.57
CA LYS A 291 -5.42 -7.85 -14.45
C LYS A 291 -5.18 -9.31 -14.10
N ASN A 292 -5.57 -9.76 -12.88
CA ASN A 292 -5.28 -11.10 -12.41
C ASN A 292 -6.13 -12.15 -13.14
N ASN A 293 -7.45 -11.92 -13.26
CA ASN A 293 -8.34 -12.87 -13.94
C ASN A 293 -9.35 -12.21 -14.91
N GLY A 294 -9.28 -10.89 -15.06
CA GLY A 294 -10.10 -10.15 -16.01
C GLY A 294 -11.57 -9.95 -15.61
N TRP A 295 -12.02 -10.44 -14.43
CA TRP A 295 -13.40 -10.23 -14.00
C TRP A 295 -13.66 -8.78 -13.57
N HIS A 296 -14.72 -8.20 -14.08
CA HIS A 296 -15.24 -6.88 -13.71
C HIS A 296 -16.68 -6.99 -13.29
N GLY A 297 -17.08 -6.26 -12.27
CA GLY A 297 -18.47 -6.30 -11.80
C GLY A 297 -18.68 -5.59 -10.48
N MET A 298 -19.83 -5.82 -9.90
CA MET A 298 -20.26 -5.23 -8.64
C MET A 298 -20.75 -6.32 -7.68
N ILE A 299 -20.34 -6.19 -6.44
CA ILE A 299 -20.74 -7.05 -5.32
C ILE A 299 -21.50 -6.19 -4.34
N ASN A 300 -22.68 -6.61 -3.95
CA ASN A 300 -23.44 -5.96 -2.89
C ASN A 300 -23.03 -6.54 -1.55
N ALA A 301 -22.65 -5.68 -0.62
CA ALA A 301 -22.20 -6.05 0.71
C ALA A 301 -22.94 -5.25 1.77
N GLN A 302 -23.23 -5.85 2.89
CA GLN A 302 -23.73 -5.17 4.07
C GLN A 302 -22.57 -4.82 5.00
N ILE A 303 -22.54 -3.58 5.51
CA ILE A 303 -21.54 -3.13 6.48
C ILE A 303 -22.15 -3.02 7.88
N ASP A 304 -21.48 -3.63 8.88
CA ASP A 304 -21.66 -3.28 10.28
C ASP A 304 -20.58 -2.25 10.67
N VAL A 305 -20.98 -0.98 10.72
CA VAL A 305 -20.05 0.12 11.04
C VAL A 305 -19.56 0.09 12.49
N HIS A 306 -20.32 -0.54 13.41
CA HIS A 306 -19.96 -0.64 14.83
C HIS A 306 -18.91 -1.69 15.10
N ARG A 307 -18.89 -2.76 14.31
CA ARG A 307 -17.89 -3.83 14.34
C ARG A 307 -16.82 -3.69 13.27
N GLY A 308 -17.04 -2.85 12.26
CA GLY A 308 -16.12 -2.63 11.15
C GLY A 308 -15.97 -3.86 10.26
N VAL A 309 -17.05 -4.59 10.01
CA VAL A 309 -17.06 -5.81 9.19
C VAL A 309 -18.03 -5.69 8.02
N TYR A 310 -17.77 -6.49 6.98
CA TYR A 310 -18.59 -6.61 5.77
C TYR A 310 -19.11 -8.06 5.64
N TYR A 311 -20.37 -8.17 5.23
CA TYR A 311 -21.07 -9.43 5.01
C TYR A 311 -21.60 -9.54 3.59
#